data_9c935ad77fe3fb549a0e6d363eef8053
#
_entry.id   9c935ad77fe3fb549a0e6d363eef8053
#
_cell.length_a   1.000
_cell.length_b   1.000
_cell.length_c   1.000
_cell.angle_alpha   90.00
_cell.angle_beta   90.00
_cell.angle_gamma   90.00
#
_symmetry.space_group_name_H-M   'P 1'
#
loop_
_entity.id
_entity.type
_entity.pdbx_description
1 polymer ?
#
loop_
_entity_poly.entity_id
_entity_poly.type
_entity_poly.pdbx_seq_one_letter_code
_entity_poly.pdbx_strand_id
1 'polypeptide(L)'
;MFLARLLVLFSLVCISCAHSSFEQKQLKHALDFATSNRLELEILLQHYTYDSLKLEAAKFLIRNMPHCYSYQQGGEMDSVKRVRTYYSPFGQIDQTYARRWGHYTYRNLPKIYDAHIITAEYLIDNIDRAFDNWQKRPWNRSLSFEDFCEYLLPYRIGDEPLEEWRELYEKKYGYLLDSIYKGSDVVEAANLVSRHLQEPVFIYCEDFELPHIGPRYLFSHRYGSCVDAADIVTYAFRAVGIPCMEDTDARGGHVWNVVRDTTGRDVPIWYIASEAVRGSRDTGGYKRGKVYRPMYGFQEEKADIWEMIGNQCRFYSITLI
;
A
#
# COMPACT_ATOMS: atom_id res chain seq x y z
N MET A 1 30.77 35.95 -2.09
CA MET A 1 29.35 35.55 -2.23
C MET A 1 28.99 34.93 -3.58
N PHE A 2 29.53 35.38 -4.71
CA PHE A 2 29.22 34.84 -6.04
C PHE A 2 29.69 33.40 -6.26
N LEU A 3 30.91 33.06 -5.83
CA LEU A 3 31.50 31.72 -5.99
C LEU A 3 30.75 30.64 -5.19
N ALA A 4 30.26 30.98 -3.99
CA ALA A 4 29.49 30.05 -3.15
C ALA A 4 28.12 29.70 -3.76
N ARG A 5 27.47 30.68 -4.41
CA ARG A 5 26.20 30.47 -5.14
C ARG A 5 26.39 29.61 -6.40
N LEU A 6 27.52 29.77 -7.08
CA LEU A 6 27.85 28.99 -8.28
C LEU A 6 28.14 27.52 -7.92
N LEU A 7 28.87 27.29 -6.82
CA LEU A 7 29.15 25.93 -6.31
C LEU A 7 27.86 25.18 -5.84
N VAL A 8 26.92 25.90 -5.19
CA VAL A 8 25.63 25.31 -4.79
C VAL A 8 24.78 24.98 -6.02
N LEU A 9 24.73 25.84 -7.02
CA LEU A 9 24.02 25.56 -8.28
C LEU A 9 24.63 24.40 -9.04
N PHE A 10 25.96 24.29 -9.10
CA PHE A 10 26.65 23.19 -9.75
C PHE A 10 26.44 21.85 -9.02
N SER A 11 26.44 21.86 -7.69
CA SER A 11 26.13 20.65 -6.90
C SER A 11 24.68 20.19 -7.08
N LEU A 12 23.71 21.10 -7.12
CA LEU A 12 22.31 20.78 -7.36
C LEU A 12 22.07 20.19 -8.75
N VAL A 13 22.74 20.73 -9.79
CA VAL A 13 22.65 20.18 -11.16
C VAL A 13 23.30 18.80 -11.24
N CYS A 14 24.45 18.59 -10.60
CA CYS A 14 25.10 17.27 -10.57
C CYS A 14 24.27 16.22 -9.82
N ILE A 15 23.63 16.58 -8.73
CA ILE A 15 22.75 15.68 -7.97
C ILE A 15 21.51 15.33 -8.80
N SER A 16 20.89 16.29 -9.47
CA SER A 16 19.74 16.05 -10.35
C SER A 16 20.10 15.14 -11.54
N CYS A 17 21.25 15.32 -12.18
CA CYS A 17 21.72 14.45 -13.26
C CYS A 17 22.03 13.03 -12.77
N ALA A 18 22.63 12.89 -11.60
CA ALA A 18 22.94 11.58 -11.02
C ALA A 18 21.65 10.82 -10.66
N HIS A 19 20.69 11.49 -10.05
CA HIS A 19 19.40 10.92 -9.69
C HIS A 19 18.63 10.45 -10.93
N SER A 20 18.52 11.30 -11.96
CA SER A 20 17.90 10.94 -13.25
C SER A 20 18.57 9.73 -13.91
N SER A 21 19.91 9.61 -13.84
CA SER A 21 20.62 8.46 -14.39
C SER A 21 20.37 7.17 -13.60
N PHE A 22 20.18 7.26 -12.30
CA PHE A 22 19.84 6.12 -11.44
C PHE A 22 18.45 5.60 -11.72
N GLU A 23 17.45 6.48 -11.74
CA GLU A 23 16.07 6.13 -12.07
C GLU A 23 15.91 5.49 -13.46
N GLN A 24 16.67 5.99 -14.46
CA GLN A 24 16.71 5.39 -15.79
C GLN A 24 17.28 3.96 -15.77
N LYS A 25 18.32 3.71 -14.97
CA LYS A 25 18.88 2.36 -14.80
C LYS A 25 17.89 1.42 -14.11
N GLN A 26 17.20 1.89 -13.09
CA GLN A 26 16.14 1.11 -12.41
C GLN A 26 15.01 0.79 -13.38
N LEU A 27 14.54 1.76 -14.15
CA LEU A 27 13.47 1.53 -15.14
C LEU A 27 13.91 0.49 -16.19
N LYS A 28 15.13 0.63 -16.72
CA LYS A 28 15.68 -0.35 -17.66
C LYS A 28 15.75 -1.74 -17.05
N HIS A 29 16.25 -1.84 -15.82
CA HIS A 29 16.32 -3.12 -15.09
C HIS A 29 14.93 -3.74 -14.92
N ALA A 30 13.92 -2.96 -14.55
CA ALA A 30 12.54 -3.44 -14.39
C ALA A 30 11.93 -3.95 -15.71
N LEU A 31 12.16 -3.23 -16.81
CA LEU A 31 11.74 -3.65 -18.14
C LEU A 31 12.44 -4.95 -18.57
N ASP A 32 13.73 -5.09 -18.29
CA ASP A 32 14.47 -6.31 -18.60
C ASP A 32 14.01 -7.48 -17.69
N PHE A 33 13.70 -7.21 -16.42
CA PHE A 33 13.18 -8.19 -15.46
C PHE A 33 11.80 -8.72 -15.87
N ALA A 34 10.95 -7.92 -16.53
CA ALA A 34 9.63 -8.33 -16.98
C ALA A 34 9.64 -9.44 -18.05
N THR A 35 10.79 -9.73 -18.65
CA THR A 35 10.98 -10.80 -19.65
C THR A 35 9.94 -10.77 -20.78
N SER A 36 9.13 -11.82 -20.92
CA SER A 36 8.07 -11.90 -21.97
C SER A 36 6.94 -10.88 -21.78
N ASN A 37 6.75 -10.36 -20.56
CA ASN A 37 5.69 -9.37 -20.24
C ASN A 37 6.14 -7.92 -20.46
N ARG A 38 7.37 -7.70 -20.91
CA ARG A 38 7.95 -6.37 -21.17
C ARG A 38 7.05 -5.48 -22.03
N LEU A 39 6.39 -6.07 -23.02
CA LEU A 39 5.53 -5.34 -23.95
C LEU A 39 4.37 -4.63 -23.24
N GLU A 40 3.78 -5.23 -22.21
CA GLU A 40 2.71 -4.61 -21.41
C GLU A 40 3.21 -3.32 -20.72
N LEU A 41 4.42 -3.36 -20.17
CA LEU A 41 5.02 -2.20 -19.51
C LEU A 41 5.39 -1.09 -20.52
N GLU A 42 5.83 -1.46 -21.73
CA GLU A 42 6.11 -0.50 -22.80
C GLU A 42 4.83 0.13 -23.36
N ILE A 43 3.74 -0.64 -23.47
CA ILE A 43 2.40 -0.13 -23.85
C ILE A 43 1.93 0.91 -22.83
N LEU A 44 2.09 0.65 -21.52
CA LEU A 44 1.76 1.62 -20.47
C LEU A 44 2.53 2.93 -20.64
N LEU A 45 3.86 2.85 -20.85
CA LEU A 45 4.69 4.04 -21.05
C LEU A 45 4.28 4.81 -22.31
N GLN A 46 3.96 4.11 -23.38
CA GLN A 46 3.49 4.71 -24.63
C GLN A 46 2.12 5.38 -24.46
N HIS A 47 1.22 4.79 -23.68
CA HIS A 47 -0.11 5.35 -23.41
C HIS A 47 -0.04 6.77 -22.82
N TYR A 48 0.90 7.02 -21.91
CA TYR A 48 1.05 8.30 -21.24
C TYR A 48 2.10 9.23 -21.86
N THR A 49 2.56 8.98 -23.07
CA THR A 49 3.61 9.80 -23.74
C THR A 49 3.29 11.31 -23.74
N TYR A 50 2.00 11.68 -23.83
CA TYR A 50 1.55 13.08 -23.88
C TYR A 50 1.03 13.62 -22.53
N ASP A 51 1.06 12.81 -21.47
CA ASP A 51 0.75 13.21 -20.09
C ASP A 51 1.99 12.99 -19.21
N SER A 52 2.80 14.03 -19.08
CA SER A 52 4.09 13.92 -18.40
C SER A 52 3.97 13.46 -16.95
N LEU A 53 2.90 13.85 -16.24
CA LEU A 53 2.75 13.52 -14.83
C LEU A 53 2.32 12.06 -14.64
N LYS A 54 1.39 11.58 -15.46
CA LYS A 54 1.01 10.16 -15.47
C LYS A 54 2.14 9.27 -16.00
N LEU A 55 2.94 9.77 -16.94
CA LEU A 55 4.13 9.05 -17.40
C LEU A 55 5.16 8.86 -16.28
N GLU A 56 5.41 9.88 -15.47
CA GLU A 56 6.31 9.74 -14.30
C GLU A 56 5.73 8.79 -13.25
N ALA A 57 4.41 8.80 -13.03
CA ALA A 57 3.74 7.83 -12.17
C ALA A 57 3.86 6.38 -12.70
N ALA A 58 3.70 6.17 -14.01
CA ALA A 58 3.92 4.88 -14.65
C ALA A 58 5.37 4.40 -14.49
N LYS A 59 6.35 5.29 -14.72
CA LYS A 59 7.78 4.99 -14.49
C LYS A 59 8.05 4.64 -13.04
N PHE A 60 7.44 5.37 -12.08
CA PHE A 60 7.58 5.09 -10.66
C PHE A 60 7.08 3.67 -10.32
N LEU A 61 5.90 3.28 -10.80
CA LEU A 61 5.37 1.94 -10.58
C LEU A 61 6.27 0.87 -11.20
N ILE A 62 6.71 1.05 -12.46
CA ILE A 62 7.52 0.04 -13.18
C ILE A 62 8.88 -0.14 -12.52
N ARG A 63 9.62 0.95 -12.21
CA ARG A 63 10.98 0.84 -11.67
C ARG A 63 11.06 0.14 -10.31
N ASN A 64 9.96 0.16 -9.54
CA ASN A 64 9.85 -0.49 -8.25
C ASN A 64 9.17 -1.88 -8.30
N MET A 65 8.64 -2.28 -9.46
CA MET A 65 7.91 -3.53 -9.65
C MET A 65 8.73 -4.82 -9.49
N PRO A 66 10.05 -4.89 -9.76
CA PRO A 66 10.84 -6.13 -9.56
C PRO A 66 10.76 -6.71 -8.16
N HIS A 67 10.35 -5.91 -7.17
CA HIS A 67 10.17 -6.35 -5.79
C HIS A 67 8.73 -6.73 -5.44
N CYS A 68 7.79 -6.54 -6.39
CA CYS A 68 6.38 -6.84 -6.21
C CYS A 68 6.07 -8.26 -6.65
N TYR A 69 5.51 -9.05 -5.73
CA TYR A 69 5.07 -10.41 -6.02
C TYR A 69 3.91 -10.82 -5.12
N SER A 70 3.24 -11.87 -5.51
CA SER A 70 2.35 -12.66 -4.66
C SER A 70 2.84 -14.10 -4.57
N TYR A 71 2.26 -14.87 -3.68
CA TYR A 71 2.48 -16.32 -3.65
C TYR A 71 1.45 -17.03 -4.51
N GLN A 72 1.85 -18.18 -5.06
CA GLN A 72 0.98 -19.01 -5.88
C GLN A 72 -0.32 -19.31 -5.12
N GLN A 73 -1.45 -19.03 -5.75
CA GLN A 73 -2.78 -19.33 -5.23
C GLN A 73 -3.17 -20.77 -5.57
N GLY A 74 -4.26 -21.25 -4.95
CA GLY A 74 -4.76 -22.61 -5.14
C GLY A 74 -4.29 -23.60 -4.07
N GLY A 75 -4.73 -24.86 -4.17
CA GLY A 75 -4.29 -25.94 -3.29
C GLY A 75 -4.50 -25.68 -1.79
N GLU A 76 -3.41 -25.66 -1.03
CA GLU A 76 -3.44 -25.44 0.41
C GLU A 76 -3.88 -24.02 0.77
N MET A 77 -3.47 -22.99 0.03
CA MET A 77 -3.87 -21.62 0.24
C MET A 77 -5.40 -21.46 0.17
N ASP A 78 -6.03 -22.04 -0.85
CA ASP A 78 -7.49 -22.01 -0.98
C ASP A 78 -8.18 -22.78 0.13
N SER A 79 -7.56 -23.85 0.60
CA SER A 79 -8.08 -24.64 1.72
C SER A 79 -8.05 -23.82 3.02
N VAL A 80 -6.96 -23.12 3.30
CA VAL A 80 -6.85 -22.22 4.46
C VAL A 80 -7.86 -21.08 4.37
N LYS A 81 -7.99 -20.46 3.20
CA LYS A 81 -9.00 -19.40 2.97
C LYS A 81 -10.42 -19.91 3.21
N ARG A 82 -10.77 -21.12 2.73
CA ARG A 82 -12.09 -21.72 2.97
C ARG A 82 -12.34 -21.98 4.46
N VAL A 83 -11.38 -22.53 5.17
CA VAL A 83 -11.49 -22.76 6.63
C VAL A 83 -11.71 -21.43 7.35
N ARG A 84 -10.90 -20.43 7.05
CA ARG A 84 -11.02 -19.10 7.62
C ARG A 84 -12.40 -18.48 7.35
N THR A 85 -12.90 -18.58 6.11
CA THR A 85 -14.23 -18.10 5.73
C THR A 85 -15.34 -18.81 6.50
N TYR A 86 -15.22 -20.14 6.68
CA TYR A 86 -16.22 -20.91 7.41
C TYR A 86 -16.31 -20.53 8.90
N TYR A 87 -15.19 -20.28 9.55
CA TYR A 87 -15.14 -19.96 10.98
C TYR A 87 -15.26 -18.44 11.28
N SER A 88 -15.14 -17.59 10.29
CA SER A 88 -15.20 -16.13 10.47
C SER A 88 -16.42 -15.64 11.24
N PRO A 89 -17.67 -16.19 11.05
CA PRO A 89 -18.83 -15.77 11.82
C PRO A 89 -18.74 -16.06 13.32
N PHE A 90 -17.88 -16.98 13.71
CA PHE A 90 -17.75 -17.46 15.10
C PHE A 90 -16.60 -16.82 15.85
N GLY A 91 -15.74 -16.06 15.16
CA GLY A 91 -14.56 -15.40 15.76
C GLY A 91 -13.48 -16.38 16.31
N GLN A 92 -13.60 -17.67 16.02
CA GLN A 92 -12.68 -18.73 16.46
C GLN A 92 -12.54 -19.77 15.37
N ILE A 93 -11.36 -20.39 15.30
CA ILE A 93 -11.13 -21.58 14.50
C ILE A 93 -11.07 -22.80 15.41
N ASP A 94 -11.74 -23.88 15.00
CA ASP A 94 -11.68 -25.15 15.71
C ASP A 94 -10.22 -25.61 15.84
N GLN A 95 -9.83 -25.94 17.07
CA GLN A 95 -8.48 -26.40 17.42
C GLN A 95 -8.01 -27.60 16.57
N THR A 96 -8.95 -28.42 16.09
CA THR A 96 -8.65 -29.55 15.21
C THR A 96 -8.10 -29.09 13.87
N TYR A 97 -8.68 -28.02 13.30
CA TYR A 97 -8.21 -27.43 12.07
C TYR A 97 -6.91 -26.64 12.26
N ALA A 98 -6.80 -25.89 13.37
CA ALA A 98 -5.57 -25.19 13.71
C ALA A 98 -4.37 -26.14 13.79
N ARG A 99 -4.55 -27.34 14.39
CA ARG A 99 -3.51 -28.38 14.43
C ARG A 99 -3.16 -28.96 13.06
N ARG A 100 -4.15 -29.16 12.20
CA ARG A 100 -3.94 -29.68 10.83
C ARG A 100 -3.09 -28.72 9.99
N TRP A 101 -3.28 -27.44 10.16
CA TRP A 101 -2.62 -26.37 9.39
C TRP A 101 -1.45 -25.72 10.15
N GLY A 102 -1.17 -26.12 11.39
CA GLY A 102 -0.10 -25.56 12.23
C GLY A 102 1.31 -25.73 11.68
N HIS A 103 1.49 -26.55 10.63
CA HIS A 103 2.76 -26.70 9.89
C HIS A 103 2.73 -26.02 8.51
N TYR A 104 1.60 -25.37 8.16
CA TYR A 104 1.48 -24.69 6.90
C TYR A 104 2.36 -23.42 6.90
N THR A 105 3.19 -23.32 5.90
CA THR A 105 3.94 -22.10 5.64
C THR A 105 3.80 -21.70 4.17
N TYR A 106 3.15 -20.57 3.91
CA TYR A 106 3.00 -20.01 2.57
C TYR A 106 4.34 -19.57 1.97
N ARG A 107 5.35 -19.31 2.82
CA ARG A 107 6.67 -18.81 2.40
C ARG A 107 7.44 -19.77 1.50
N ASN A 108 7.05 -21.05 1.48
CA ASN A 108 7.62 -22.06 0.59
C ASN A 108 6.90 -22.15 -0.76
N LEU A 109 5.79 -21.43 -0.93
CA LEU A 109 5.09 -21.39 -2.22
C LEU A 109 5.89 -20.59 -3.26
N PRO A 110 5.78 -20.94 -4.55
CA PRO A 110 6.39 -20.15 -5.61
C PRO A 110 5.91 -18.70 -5.60
N LYS A 111 6.85 -17.79 -5.84
CA LYS A 111 6.55 -16.37 -6.02
C LYS A 111 6.10 -16.09 -7.45
N ILE A 112 5.03 -15.36 -7.58
CA ILE A 112 4.50 -14.86 -8.85
C ILE A 112 4.80 -13.35 -8.88
N TYR A 113 5.80 -12.96 -9.66
CA TYR A 113 6.21 -11.57 -9.79
C TYR A 113 5.24 -10.79 -10.67
N ASP A 114 4.83 -9.61 -10.20
CA ASP A 114 3.88 -8.75 -10.92
C ASP A 114 4.42 -8.36 -12.30
N ALA A 115 5.70 -8.03 -12.39
CA ALA A 115 6.34 -7.69 -13.65
C ALA A 115 6.18 -8.76 -14.76
N HIS A 116 5.94 -10.01 -14.36
CA HIS A 116 5.78 -11.12 -15.32
C HIS A 116 4.33 -11.34 -15.78
N ILE A 117 3.32 -10.72 -15.10
CA ILE A 117 1.91 -11.03 -15.35
C ILE A 117 0.99 -9.82 -15.44
N ILE A 118 1.41 -8.65 -14.97
CA ILE A 118 0.58 -7.45 -14.93
C ILE A 118 0.31 -6.94 -16.34
N THR A 119 -0.92 -6.46 -16.59
CA THR A 119 -1.29 -5.90 -17.88
C THR A 119 -1.21 -4.38 -17.90
N ALA A 120 -1.01 -3.81 -19.07
CA ALA A 120 -1.07 -2.35 -19.27
C ALA A 120 -2.44 -1.80 -18.85
N GLU A 121 -3.53 -2.51 -19.22
CA GLU A 121 -4.91 -2.12 -18.88
C GLU A 121 -5.10 -1.99 -17.36
N TYR A 122 -4.62 -2.97 -16.58
CA TYR A 122 -4.68 -2.91 -15.12
C TYR A 122 -3.97 -1.68 -14.56
N LEU A 123 -2.76 -1.39 -15.06
CA LEU A 123 -1.98 -0.24 -14.59
C LEU A 123 -2.58 1.09 -15.04
N ILE A 124 -3.17 1.16 -16.25
CA ILE A 124 -3.87 2.35 -16.74
C ILE A 124 -5.07 2.64 -15.86
N ASP A 125 -5.95 1.66 -15.59
CA ASP A 125 -7.09 1.85 -14.70
C ASP A 125 -6.64 2.31 -13.30
N ASN A 126 -5.60 1.66 -12.75
CA ASN A 126 -5.05 2.05 -11.45
C ASN A 126 -4.54 3.50 -11.41
N ILE A 127 -3.77 3.92 -12.42
CA ILE A 127 -3.20 5.27 -12.50
C ILE A 127 -4.31 6.30 -12.69
N ASP A 128 -5.20 6.08 -13.65
CA ASP A 128 -6.27 7.02 -13.97
C ASP A 128 -7.18 7.27 -12.77
N ARG A 129 -7.64 6.21 -12.10
CA ARG A 129 -8.47 6.35 -10.89
C ARG A 129 -7.72 7.01 -9.74
N ALA A 130 -6.43 6.71 -9.56
CA ALA A 130 -5.62 7.37 -8.54
C ALA A 130 -5.51 8.88 -8.80
N PHE A 131 -5.25 9.28 -10.05
CA PHE A 131 -5.19 10.68 -10.45
C PHE A 131 -6.52 11.39 -10.33
N ASP A 132 -7.63 10.78 -10.78
CA ASP A 132 -8.97 11.33 -10.67
C ASP A 132 -9.31 11.65 -9.21
N ASN A 133 -9.05 10.71 -8.32
CA ASN A 133 -9.30 10.91 -6.89
C ASN A 133 -8.30 11.89 -6.25
N TRP A 134 -7.05 11.92 -6.68
CA TRP A 134 -6.08 12.92 -6.24
C TRP A 134 -6.54 14.35 -6.58
N GLN A 135 -6.94 14.57 -7.83
CA GLN A 135 -7.39 15.88 -8.32
C GLN A 135 -8.76 16.29 -7.75
N LYS A 136 -9.65 15.35 -7.54
CA LYS A 136 -11.02 15.58 -7.06
C LYS A 136 -11.08 16.05 -5.62
N ARG A 137 -10.16 15.58 -4.75
CA ARG A 137 -10.23 15.83 -3.31
C ARG A 137 -9.55 17.14 -2.90
N PRO A 138 -10.27 18.02 -2.15
CA PRO A 138 -9.74 19.33 -1.77
C PRO A 138 -8.48 19.27 -0.90
N TRP A 139 -8.35 18.27 -0.04
CA TRP A 139 -7.19 18.06 0.82
C TRP A 139 -5.93 17.63 0.06
N ASN A 140 -6.07 17.06 -1.12
CA ASN A 140 -4.94 16.62 -1.94
C ASN A 140 -4.25 17.76 -2.71
N ARG A 141 -4.76 18.99 -2.64
CA ARG A 141 -4.11 20.16 -3.28
C ARG A 141 -2.73 20.45 -2.71
N SER A 142 -2.48 20.08 -1.46
CA SER A 142 -1.18 20.22 -0.79
C SER A 142 -0.32 18.96 -0.84
N LEU A 143 -0.85 17.86 -1.36
CA LEU A 143 -0.12 16.60 -1.47
C LEU A 143 0.87 16.70 -2.62
N SER A 144 2.17 16.53 -2.35
CA SER A 144 3.20 16.50 -3.38
C SER A 144 3.04 15.30 -4.31
N PHE A 145 3.68 15.34 -5.47
CA PHE A 145 3.68 14.21 -6.38
C PHE A 145 4.39 12.99 -5.78
N GLU A 146 5.46 13.22 -5.03
CA GLU A 146 6.19 12.18 -4.32
C GLU A 146 5.30 11.50 -3.27
N ASP A 147 4.59 12.29 -2.45
CA ASP A 147 3.62 11.76 -1.50
C ASP A 147 2.45 11.05 -2.22
N PHE A 148 1.96 11.58 -3.33
CA PHE A 148 0.95 10.89 -4.15
C PHE A 148 1.43 9.52 -4.60
N CYS A 149 2.67 9.41 -5.07
CA CYS A 149 3.27 8.16 -5.53
C CYS A 149 3.34 7.09 -4.43
N GLU A 150 3.49 7.49 -3.16
CA GLU A 150 3.58 6.56 -2.03
C GLU A 150 2.22 6.29 -1.36
N TYR A 151 1.39 7.32 -1.19
CA TYR A 151 0.18 7.25 -0.36
C TYR A 151 -1.09 6.90 -1.13
N LEU A 152 -1.16 7.22 -2.44
CA LEU A 152 -2.37 7.03 -3.25
C LEU A 152 -2.17 6.12 -4.46
N LEU A 153 -1.05 6.26 -5.15
CA LEU A 153 -0.80 5.59 -6.44
C LEU A 153 -0.62 4.07 -6.35
N PRO A 154 0.05 3.49 -5.31
CA PRO A 154 0.38 2.07 -5.34
C PRO A 154 -0.85 1.18 -5.51
N TYR A 155 -0.74 0.24 -6.45
CA TYR A 155 -1.78 -0.76 -6.71
C TYR A 155 -1.73 -1.93 -5.73
N ARG A 156 -0.66 -2.03 -4.95
CA ARG A 156 -0.32 -3.11 -4.05
C ARG A 156 -0.06 -2.57 -2.64
N ILE A 157 -0.34 -3.37 -1.63
CA ILE A 157 0.00 -3.10 -0.23
C ILE A 157 1.16 -4.01 0.19
N GLY A 158 1.06 -5.30 -0.10
CA GLY A 158 1.99 -6.34 0.32
C GLY A 158 2.28 -7.39 -0.73
N ASP A 159 2.12 -8.62 -0.34
CA ASP A 159 2.29 -9.82 -1.13
C ASP A 159 0.95 -10.49 -1.49
N GLU A 160 -0.12 -9.69 -1.52
CA GLU A 160 -1.46 -10.10 -1.94
C GLU A 160 -1.51 -10.52 -3.42
N PRO A 161 -2.49 -11.35 -3.81
CA PRO A 161 -2.77 -11.62 -5.23
C PRO A 161 -3.06 -10.32 -5.99
N LEU A 162 -2.60 -10.26 -7.24
CA LEU A 162 -2.90 -9.14 -8.12
C LEU A 162 -4.38 -9.20 -8.52
N GLU A 163 -5.18 -8.25 -8.03
CA GLU A 163 -6.63 -8.18 -8.22
C GLU A 163 -7.06 -6.74 -8.48
N GLU A 164 -8.06 -6.56 -9.34
CA GLU A 164 -8.71 -5.26 -9.53
C GLU A 164 -9.55 -4.91 -8.29
N TRP A 165 -9.25 -3.78 -7.65
CA TRP A 165 -9.89 -3.41 -6.41
C TRP A 165 -10.36 -1.96 -6.31
N ARG A 166 -9.69 -1.02 -7.00
CA ARG A 166 -10.00 0.41 -6.85
C ARG A 166 -11.44 0.73 -7.15
N GLU A 167 -11.95 0.27 -8.31
CA GLU A 167 -13.34 0.48 -8.68
C GLU A 167 -14.32 -0.13 -7.68
N LEU A 168 -14.00 -1.32 -7.17
CA LEU A 168 -14.84 -2.04 -6.21
C LEU A 168 -15.05 -1.24 -4.92
N TYR A 169 -13.95 -0.73 -4.35
CA TYR A 169 -14.00 0.06 -3.12
C TYR A 169 -14.52 1.48 -3.36
N GLU A 170 -14.19 2.09 -4.50
CA GLU A 170 -14.70 3.40 -4.89
C GLU A 170 -16.21 3.40 -5.05
N LYS A 171 -16.78 2.42 -5.73
CA LYS A 171 -18.24 2.26 -5.85
C LYS A 171 -18.95 2.13 -4.51
N LYS A 172 -18.30 1.47 -3.54
CA LYS A 172 -18.89 1.25 -2.22
C LYS A 172 -18.79 2.47 -1.29
N TYR A 173 -17.65 3.19 -1.33
CA TYR A 173 -17.36 4.23 -0.34
C TYR A 173 -17.30 5.65 -0.92
N GLY A 174 -17.15 5.80 -2.23
CA GLY A 174 -16.98 7.10 -2.89
C GLY A 174 -18.11 8.09 -2.62
N TYR A 175 -19.37 7.60 -2.54
CA TYR A 175 -20.53 8.46 -2.26
C TYR A 175 -20.44 9.19 -0.91
N LEU A 176 -19.72 8.64 0.07
CA LEU A 176 -19.48 9.28 1.37
C LEU A 176 -18.80 10.62 1.23
N LEU A 177 -17.82 10.69 0.31
CA LEU A 177 -17.00 11.88 0.07
C LEU A 177 -17.53 12.74 -1.09
N ASP A 178 -18.39 12.18 -1.93
CA ASP A 178 -18.99 12.91 -3.06
C ASP A 178 -20.31 13.59 -2.65
N SER A 179 -21.09 12.94 -1.80
CA SER A 179 -22.47 13.36 -1.50
C SER A 179 -22.67 13.76 -0.03
N ILE A 180 -22.02 13.08 0.92
CA ILE A 180 -22.26 13.29 2.35
C ILE A 180 -21.26 14.29 2.93
N TYR A 181 -19.95 14.05 2.80
CA TYR A 181 -18.92 14.93 3.34
C TYR A 181 -18.70 16.13 2.42
N LYS A 182 -18.87 17.34 2.95
CA LYS A 182 -18.67 18.58 2.20
C LYS A 182 -17.49 19.42 2.71
N GLY A 183 -16.74 18.87 3.66
CA GLY A 183 -15.56 19.53 4.22
C GLY A 183 -14.31 19.38 3.37
N SER A 184 -13.21 19.93 3.88
CA SER A 184 -11.88 19.83 3.25
C SER A 184 -10.83 19.20 4.17
N ASP A 185 -11.23 18.71 5.33
CA ASP A 185 -10.34 18.05 6.29
C ASP A 185 -10.25 16.55 5.99
N VAL A 186 -9.05 16.09 5.64
CA VAL A 186 -8.80 14.69 5.32
C VAL A 186 -9.00 13.74 6.50
N VAL A 187 -8.74 14.21 7.73
CA VAL A 187 -8.89 13.38 8.95
C VAL A 187 -10.37 13.16 9.25
N GLU A 188 -11.22 14.19 9.09
CA GLU A 188 -12.68 14.03 9.19
C GLU A 188 -13.22 13.11 8.09
N ALA A 189 -12.73 13.25 6.85
CA ALA A 189 -13.09 12.38 5.74
C ALA A 189 -12.70 10.92 6.03
N ALA A 190 -11.49 10.69 6.56
CA ALA A 190 -11.01 9.38 6.95
C ALA A 190 -11.87 8.76 8.06
N ASN A 191 -12.22 9.55 9.08
CA ASN A 191 -13.09 9.09 10.16
C ASN A 191 -14.50 8.72 9.67
N LEU A 192 -15.04 9.48 8.70
CA LEU A 192 -16.33 9.13 8.10
C LEU A 192 -16.26 7.78 7.37
N VAL A 193 -15.28 7.58 6.51
CA VAL A 193 -15.10 6.32 5.79
C VAL A 193 -14.83 5.17 6.76
N SER A 194 -13.98 5.38 7.78
CA SER A 194 -13.64 4.37 8.78
C SER A 194 -14.88 3.87 9.53
N ARG A 195 -15.79 4.76 9.94
CA ARG A 195 -17.07 4.35 10.57
C ARG A 195 -17.89 3.44 9.67
N HIS A 196 -17.92 3.69 8.37
CA HIS A 196 -18.66 2.83 7.42
C HIS A 196 -17.92 1.53 7.08
N LEU A 197 -16.61 1.49 7.27
CA LEU A 197 -15.84 0.24 7.17
C LEU A 197 -16.17 -0.75 8.28
N GLN A 198 -16.65 -0.28 9.42
CA GLN A 198 -17.05 -1.13 10.55
C GLN A 198 -18.43 -1.81 10.36
N GLU A 199 -19.09 -1.60 9.25
CA GLU A 199 -20.37 -2.23 8.89
C GLU A 199 -20.22 -3.11 7.63
N PRO A 200 -20.24 -4.45 7.75
CA PRO A 200 -20.36 -5.26 8.98
C PRO A 200 -19.10 -5.21 9.86
N VAL A 201 -19.30 -5.52 11.15
CA VAL A 201 -18.22 -5.53 12.14
C VAL A 201 -17.09 -6.47 11.72
N PHE A 202 -15.85 -6.01 11.88
CA PHE A 202 -14.67 -6.85 11.65
C PHE A 202 -14.45 -7.79 12.83
N ILE A 203 -14.22 -9.08 12.54
CA ILE A 203 -13.94 -10.09 13.55
C ILE A 203 -12.43 -10.34 13.57
N TYR A 204 -11.79 -9.96 14.65
CA TYR A 204 -10.35 -10.14 14.84
C TYR A 204 -9.98 -11.58 15.16
N CYS A 205 -8.98 -12.10 14.46
CA CYS A 205 -8.45 -13.45 14.68
C CYS A 205 -7.00 -13.58 14.15
N GLU A 206 -6.15 -14.24 14.93
CA GLU A 206 -4.72 -14.48 14.59
C GLU A 206 -4.42 -15.97 14.29
N ASP A 207 -5.38 -16.70 13.77
CA ASP A 207 -5.30 -18.17 13.72
C ASP A 207 -4.27 -18.73 12.73
N PHE A 208 -3.93 -17.99 11.67
CA PHE A 208 -3.00 -18.45 10.65
C PHE A 208 -2.03 -17.36 10.22
N GLU A 209 -0.77 -17.72 10.04
CA GLU A 209 0.18 -16.91 9.32
C GLU A 209 -0.11 -17.03 7.81
N LEU A 210 -0.69 -16.00 7.23
CA LEU A 210 -1.00 -15.90 5.81
C LEU A 210 -0.27 -14.70 5.20
N PRO A 211 0.00 -14.71 3.88
CA PRO A 211 0.34 -13.48 3.17
C PRO A 211 -0.85 -12.53 3.21
N HIS A 212 -0.69 -11.31 2.73
CA HIS A 212 -1.84 -10.44 2.50
C HIS A 212 -2.87 -11.17 1.66
N ILE A 213 -4.10 -11.27 2.18
CA ILE A 213 -5.09 -12.22 1.63
C ILE A 213 -5.75 -11.71 0.34
N GLY A 214 -5.66 -10.40 0.10
CA GLY A 214 -6.14 -9.76 -1.11
C GLY A 214 -7.42 -8.94 -0.96
N PRO A 215 -7.56 -7.90 -1.80
CA PRO A 215 -8.62 -6.90 -1.67
C PRO A 215 -10.03 -7.47 -1.89
N ARG A 216 -10.22 -8.40 -2.82
CA ARG A 216 -11.54 -8.98 -3.10
C ARG A 216 -12.03 -9.87 -1.97
N TYR A 217 -11.12 -10.66 -1.39
CA TYR A 217 -11.46 -11.45 -0.22
C TYR A 217 -11.87 -10.56 0.94
N LEU A 218 -11.07 -9.57 1.28
CA LEU A 218 -11.31 -8.63 2.38
C LEU A 218 -12.54 -7.74 2.17
N PHE A 219 -12.88 -7.44 0.93
CA PHE A 219 -14.12 -6.73 0.61
C PHE A 219 -15.37 -7.51 1.05
N SER A 220 -15.33 -8.83 0.90
CA SER A 220 -16.45 -9.72 1.18
C SER A 220 -16.43 -10.31 2.60
N HIS A 221 -15.25 -10.43 3.21
CA HIS A 221 -15.05 -11.09 4.48
C HIS A 221 -14.33 -10.17 5.47
N ARG A 222 -15.04 -9.74 6.49
CA ARG A 222 -14.56 -8.86 7.56
C ARG A 222 -13.96 -9.66 8.70
N TYR A 223 -12.85 -10.35 8.43
CA TYR A 223 -12.27 -11.28 9.36
C TYR A 223 -10.76 -11.42 9.14
N GLY A 224 -9.97 -11.35 10.21
CA GLY A 224 -8.54 -11.53 10.16
C GLY A 224 -7.76 -10.88 11.28
N SER A 225 -6.47 -10.70 11.05
CA SER A 225 -5.52 -10.06 11.98
C SER A 225 -5.51 -8.54 11.83
N CYS A 226 -4.60 -7.89 12.55
CA CYS A 226 -4.36 -6.45 12.39
C CYS A 226 -3.87 -6.09 10.98
N VAL A 227 -3.16 -6.98 10.30
CA VAL A 227 -2.74 -6.79 8.89
C VAL A 227 -3.96 -6.70 7.99
N ASP A 228 -4.88 -7.69 8.08
CA ASP A 228 -6.09 -7.70 7.26
C ASP A 228 -6.98 -6.48 7.52
N ALA A 229 -7.05 -6.04 8.78
CA ALA A 229 -7.79 -4.85 9.17
C ALA A 229 -7.17 -3.56 8.59
N ALA A 230 -5.84 -3.46 8.59
CA ALA A 230 -5.12 -2.33 8.00
C ALA A 230 -5.25 -2.34 6.46
N ASP A 231 -5.14 -3.50 5.82
CA ASP A 231 -5.32 -3.65 4.38
C ASP A 231 -6.67 -3.12 3.91
N ILE A 232 -7.77 -3.48 4.60
CA ILE A 232 -9.12 -3.00 4.26
C ILE A 232 -9.19 -1.47 4.28
N VAL A 233 -8.61 -0.85 5.30
CA VAL A 233 -8.56 0.62 5.42
C VAL A 233 -7.75 1.21 4.27
N THR A 234 -6.57 0.64 3.98
CA THR A 234 -5.69 1.12 2.90
C THR A 234 -6.39 1.06 1.54
N TYR A 235 -7.04 -0.07 1.19
CA TYR A 235 -7.79 -0.19 -0.06
C TYR A 235 -8.91 0.84 -0.14
N ALA A 236 -9.74 0.95 0.91
CA ALA A 236 -10.86 1.87 0.92
C ALA A 236 -10.41 3.34 0.81
N PHE A 237 -9.38 3.73 1.57
CA PHE A 237 -8.90 5.09 1.60
C PHE A 237 -8.24 5.48 0.27
N ARG A 238 -7.34 4.66 -0.25
CA ARG A 238 -6.70 4.92 -1.55
C ARG A 238 -7.71 4.98 -2.69
N ALA A 239 -8.74 4.13 -2.66
CA ALA A 239 -9.80 4.11 -3.68
C ALA A 239 -10.63 5.39 -3.71
N VAL A 240 -10.78 6.10 -2.59
CA VAL A 240 -11.59 7.32 -2.50
C VAL A 240 -10.76 8.61 -2.39
N GLY A 241 -9.42 8.49 -2.54
CA GLY A 241 -8.52 9.65 -2.55
C GLY A 241 -8.13 10.18 -1.16
N ILE A 242 -8.10 9.31 -0.15
CA ILE A 242 -7.55 9.61 1.17
C ILE A 242 -6.12 9.05 1.19
N PRO A 243 -5.06 9.90 1.34
CA PRO A 243 -3.67 9.46 1.35
C PRO A 243 -3.39 8.59 2.57
N CYS A 244 -3.09 7.30 2.34
CA CYS A 244 -2.98 6.30 3.40
C CYS A 244 -1.79 5.38 3.21
N MET A 245 -1.09 5.10 4.33
CA MET A 245 -0.03 4.11 4.46
C MET A 245 -0.28 3.23 5.68
N GLU A 246 0.48 2.15 5.76
CA GLU A 246 0.53 1.30 6.93
C GLU A 246 1.84 1.53 7.69
N ASP A 247 1.76 1.52 9.01
CA ASP A 247 2.90 1.49 9.89
C ASP A 247 2.90 0.19 10.70
N THR A 248 4.09 -0.32 11.01
CA THR A 248 4.27 -1.51 11.84
C THR A 248 5.27 -1.23 12.95
N ASP A 249 5.10 -1.87 14.09
CA ASP A 249 6.09 -1.79 15.16
C ASP A 249 7.39 -2.52 14.78
N ALA A 250 8.48 -2.21 15.48
CA ALA A 250 9.80 -2.77 15.19
C ALA A 250 9.91 -4.30 15.33
N ARG A 251 8.89 -4.94 15.90
CA ARG A 251 8.83 -6.40 16.07
C ARG A 251 7.90 -7.06 15.05
N GLY A 252 7.19 -6.25 14.25
CA GLY A 252 6.18 -6.73 13.32
C GLY A 252 4.95 -7.33 14.02
N GLY A 253 4.77 -7.03 15.31
CA GLY A 253 3.67 -7.58 16.12
C GLY A 253 2.36 -6.83 15.99
N HIS A 254 2.38 -5.63 15.40
CA HIS A 254 1.16 -4.85 15.16
C HIS A 254 1.30 -3.93 13.96
N VAL A 255 0.20 -3.80 13.22
CA VAL A 255 0.08 -2.94 12.02
C VAL A 255 -1.11 -2.01 12.20
N TRP A 256 -0.96 -0.75 11.82
CA TRP A 256 -2.02 0.25 11.81
C TRP A 256 -1.89 1.18 10.61
N ASN A 257 -2.90 1.97 10.34
CA ASN A 257 -2.88 2.93 9.24
C ASN A 257 -2.46 4.33 9.70
N VAL A 258 -1.94 5.10 8.76
CA VAL A 258 -1.73 6.53 8.90
C VAL A 258 -2.31 7.27 7.72
N VAL A 259 -2.86 8.44 7.99
CA VAL A 259 -3.40 9.36 7.00
C VAL A 259 -2.50 10.59 6.92
N ARG A 260 -2.02 10.94 5.72
CA ARG A 260 -1.27 12.18 5.49
C ARG A 260 -2.20 13.37 5.52
N ASP A 261 -2.02 14.27 6.48
CA ASP A 261 -2.83 15.47 6.56
C ASP A 261 -2.30 16.61 5.65
N THR A 262 -3.07 17.68 5.54
CA THR A 262 -2.73 18.84 4.69
C THR A 262 -1.49 19.62 5.15
N THR A 263 -0.96 19.32 6.33
CA THR A 263 0.29 19.90 6.87
C THR A 263 1.51 19.00 6.61
N GLY A 264 1.32 17.88 5.94
CA GLY A 264 2.35 16.87 5.70
C GLY A 264 2.66 15.98 6.91
N ARG A 265 1.76 15.96 7.92
CA ARG A 265 1.90 15.08 9.08
C ARG A 265 1.07 13.83 8.91
N ASP A 266 1.57 12.71 9.45
CA ASP A 266 0.84 11.47 9.50
C ASP A 266 0.01 11.37 10.78
N VAL A 267 -1.27 11.09 10.62
CA VAL A 267 -2.24 10.93 11.71
C VAL A 267 -2.61 9.46 11.81
N PRO A 268 -2.28 8.78 12.91
CA PRO A 268 -2.63 7.38 13.09
C PRO A 268 -4.14 7.17 13.13
N ILE A 269 -4.59 6.06 12.55
CA ILE A 269 -5.98 5.60 12.62
C ILE A 269 -6.02 4.09 12.88
N TRP A 270 -6.84 3.69 13.82
CA TRP A 270 -7.00 2.30 14.25
C TRP A 270 -8.35 1.78 13.78
N TYR A 271 -8.33 0.77 12.94
CA TYR A 271 -9.56 0.23 12.30
C TYR A 271 -10.72 -0.04 13.27
N ILE A 272 -10.43 -0.61 14.44
CA ILE A 272 -11.49 -1.16 15.33
C ILE A 272 -11.76 -0.23 16.54
N ALA A 273 -10.85 0.69 16.86
CA ALA A 273 -10.82 1.22 18.22
C ALA A 273 -11.09 2.73 18.36
N SER A 274 -10.69 3.55 17.39
CA SER A 274 -10.79 5.01 17.61
C SER A 274 -10.76 5.81 16.33
N GLU A 275 -11.34 6.99 16.38
CA GLU A 275 -11.19 7.99 15.34
C GLU A 275 -9.74 8.53 15.31
N ALA A 276 -9.28 8.86 14.11
CA ALA A 276 -8.03 9.57 13.94
C ALA A 276 -8.12 10.96 14.56
N VAL A 277 -7.16 11.32 15.41
CA VAL A 277 -7.11 12.62 16.08
C VAL A 277 -5.72 13.21 15.95
N ARG A 278 -5.61 14.40 15.35
CA ARG A 278 -4.33 15.10 15.20
C ARG A 278 -3.69 15.36 16.55
N GLY A 279 -2.39 15.06 16.64
CA GLY A 279 -1.63 15.24 17.88
C GLY A 279 -2.01 14.27 19.00
N SER A 280 -2.83 13.26 18.72
CA SER A 280 -3.06 12.16 19.64
C SER A 280 -1.74 11.49 20.01
N ARG A 281 -1.57 11.22 21.29
CA ARG A 281 -0.48 10.39 21.82
C ARG A 281 -0.95 8.98 22.13
N ASP A 282 -2.15 8.65 21.68
CA ASP A 282 -2.71 7.33 21.84
C ASP A 282 -1.88 6.33 21.01
N THR A 283 -1.36 5.35 21.68
CA THR A 283 -0.56 4.28 21.08
C THR A 283 -1.32 2.95 21.06
N GLY A 284 -2.65 2.97 21.27
CA GLY A 284 -3.44 1.76 21.42
C GLY A 284 -2.98 0.88 22.59
N GLY A 285 -2.29 1.45 23.60
CA GLY A 285 -1.69 0.72 24.71
C GLY A 285 -0.29 0.17 24.46
N TYR A 286 0.26 0.35 23.24
CA TYR A 286 1.61 -0.09 22.91
C TYR A 286 2.68 0.88 23.45
N LYS A 287 3.84 0.32 23.83
CA LYS A 287 5.00 1.14 24.22
C LYS A 287 5.54 1.84 22.98
N ARG A 288 5.94 3.11 23.15
CA ARG A 288 6.64 3.85 22.10
C ARG A 288 7.93 3.15 21.72
N GLY A 289 8.18 3.03 20.43
CA GLY A 289 9.33 2.34 19.88
C GLY A 289 9.63 2.79 18.44
N LYS A 290 10.51 2.07 17.79
CA LYS A 290 10.75 2.25 16.36
C LYS A 290 9.52 1.78 15.58
N VAL A 291 9.13 2.59 14.61
CA VAL A 291 8.05 2.29 13.67
C VAL A 291 8.65 2.19 12.28
N TYR A 292 8.26 1.17 11.56
CA TYR A 292 8.63 0.96 10.17
C TYR A 292 7.43 1.22 9.28
N ARG A 293 7.68 1.88 8.15
CA ARG A 293 6.68 2.12 7.11
C ARG A 293 7.13 1.44 5.83
N PRO A 294 6.37 0.47 5.31
CA PRO A 294 6.63 -0.09 4.00
C PRO A 294 6.35 1.00 2.94
N MET A 295 7.36 1.31 2.15
CA MET A 295 7.28 2.23 1.02
C MET A 295 7.15 1.41 -0.26
N TYR A 296 6.45 1.94 -1.26
CA TYR A 296 6.44 1.32 -2.59
C TYR A 296 7.75 1.61 -3.34
N GLY A 297 8.26 2.83 -3.19
CA GLY A 297 9.52 3.26 -3.77
C GLY A 297 10.75 2.69 -3.06
N PHE A 298 11.79 2.39 -3.84
CA PHE A 298 13.06 1.88 -3.33
C PHE A 298 13.76 2.88 -2.40
N GLN A 299 14.19 2.41 -1.23
CA GLN A 299 14.87 3.20 -0.20
C GLN A 299 16.34 2.78 -0.13
N GLU A 300 17.20 3.35 -0.98
CA GLU A 300 18.62 2.97 -1.13
C GLU A 300 19.41 3.05 0.18
N GLU A 301 19.18 4.11 0.97
CA GLU A 301 19.91 4.35 2.23
C GLU A 301 19.59 3.35 3.36
N LYS A 302 18.63 2.46 3.16
CA LYS A 302 18.08 1.57 4.20
C LYS A 302 18.14 0.10 3.82
N ALA A 303 18.89 -0.23 2.78
CA ALA A 303 19.05 -1.62 2.31
C ALA A 303 19.56 -2.57 3.43
N ASP A 304 20.41 -2.07 4.33
CA ASP A 304 20.98 -2.85 5.44
C ASP A 304 19.95 -3.31 6.47
N ILE A 305 18.78 -2.66 6.52
CA ILE A 305 17.70 -3.04 7.44
C ILE A 305 17.00 -4.31 6.99
N TRP A 306 17.11 -4.64 5.70
CA TRP A 306 16.53 -5.83 5.08
C TRP A 306 17.05 -7.14 5.64
N GLU A 307 18.33 -7.22 5.94
CA GLU A 307 18.95 -8.40 6.54
C GLU A 307 18.45 -8.65 7.97
N MET A 308 18.03 -7.57 8.67
CA MET A 308 17.55 -7.65 10.05
C MET A 308 16.08 -8.08 10.20
N ILE A 309 15.22 -7.81 9.20
CA ILE A 309 13.76 -8.00 9.33
C ILE A 309 13.26 -9.25 8.58
N GLY A 310 14.15 -9.91 7.82
CA GLY A 310 13.83 -11.10 7.02
C GLY A 310 13.04 -10.76 5.75
N ASN A 311 13.31 -11.49 4.71
CA ASN A 311 12.90 -11.40 3.29
C ASN A 311 11.45 -10.97 2.94
N GLN A 312 10.90 -9.96 3.56
CA GLN A 312 9.64 -9.36 3.11
C GLN A 312 9.91 -8.25 2.10
N CYS A 313 9.23 -8.27 0.95
CA CYS A 313 9.45 -7.41 -0.21
C CYS A 313 9.01 -5.97 -0.04
N ARG A 314 9.38 -5.31 1.05
CA ARG A 314 9.01 -3.92 1.27
C ARG A 314 10.20 -3.10 1.69
N PHE A 315 10.32 -1.95 1.08
CA PHE A 315 11.31 -0.96 1.48
C PHE A 315 10.73 -0.18 2.65
N TYR A 316 11.39 -0.21 3.79
CA TYR A 316 10.90 0.46 4.99
C TYR A 316 11.55 1.82 5.18
N SER A 317 10.76 2.84 5.39
CA SER A 317 11.19 4.07 6.02
C SER A 317 11.12 3.92 7.54
N ILE A 318 12.17 4.29 8.26
CA ILE A 318 12.14 4.30 9.74
C ILE A 318 11.60 5.65 10.17
N THR A 319 10.48 5.64 10.89
CA THR A 319 10.00 6.80 11.61
C THR A 319 10.24 6.57 13.11
N LEU A 320 10.89 7.52 13.77
CA LEU A 320 10.98 7.55 15.24
C LEU A 320 9.76 8.30 15.75
N ILE A 321 8.94 7.65 16.55
CA ILE A 321 7.80 8.25 17.23
C ILE A 321 8.19 8.63 18.67
#